data_cb31f9ce1526da6b557bd5621db4617f
#
_entry.id   cb31f9ce1526da6b557bd5621db4617f
#
_cell.length_a   1.000
_cell.length_b   1.000
_cell.length_c   1.000
_cell.angle_alpha   90.00
_cell.angle_beta   90.00
_cell.angle_gamma   90.00
#
_symmetry.space_group_name_H-M   'P 1'
#
loop_
_entity.id
_entity.type
_entity.pdbx_description
1 polymer ?
#
loop_
_entity_poly.entity_id
_entity_poly.type
_entity_poly.pdbx_seq_one_letter_code
_entity_poly.pdbx_strand_id
1 'polypeptide(L)'
;LFIYLSEAKFHQIKLDLFFVLGLIFSFLGDFFLLLKSGFLLGLGSFLLAHIFYIISFKKRSLSRVSVGVIVVLLLYLVSLISFLFPHLKEMKIPVIIYGIIISTMLYFSIKTQEKLLIVGALFFVISDSVLSVNLFVSSSLLLNLLVMITYVLAQVLLVKGILKTSKTYS
;
A
#
# COMPACT_ATOMS: atom_id res chain seq x y z
N LEU A 1 0.34 -11.56 -7.64
CA LEU A 1 1.12 -11.52 -8.89
C LEU A 1 0.55 -12.50 -9.92
N PHE A 2 0.46 -13.80 -9.59
CA PHE A 2 -0.02 -14.82 -10.54
C PHE A 2 -1.40 -14.49 -11.14
N ILE A 3 -2.36 -14.11 -10.30
CA ILE A 3 -3.71 -13.69 -10.75
C ILE A 3 -3.61 -12.52 -11.74
N TYR A 4 -2.79 -11.52 -11.45
CA TYR A 4 -2.62 -10.38 -12.35
C TYR A 4 -2.07 -10.78 -13.72
N LEU A 5 -1.03 -11.62 -13.74
CA LEU A 5 -0.40 -12.09 -14.98
C LEU A 5 -1.34 -12.95 -15.81
N SER A 6 -2.09 -13.88 -15.18
CA SER A 6 -3.02 -14.76 -15.88
C SER A 6 -4.22 -13.99 -16.46
N GLU A 7 -4.82 -13.09 -15.70
CA GLU A 7 -5.92 -12.23 -16.15
C GLU A 7 -5.48 -11.29 -17.28
N ALA A 8 -4.30 -10.67 -17.15
CA ALA A 8 -3.76 -9.79 -18.18
C ALA A 8 -3.50 -10.55 -19.48
N LYS A 9 -2.95 -11.77 -19.42
CA LYS A 9 -2.75 -12.64 -20.57
C LYS A 9 -4.09 -13.05 -21.20
N PHE A 10 -5.05 -13.49 -20.39
CA PHE A 10 -6.37 -13.94 -20.87
C PHE A 10 -7.12 -12.83 -21.60
N HIS A 11 -7.05 -11.61 -21.08
CA HIS A 11 -7.71 -10.43 -21.67
C HIS A 11 -6.83 -9.64 -22.64
N GLN A 12 -5.63 -10.11 -22.98
CA GLN A 12 -4.66 -9.44 -23.86
C GLN A 12 -4.34 -8.00 -23.44
N ILE A 13 -4.33 -7.74 -22.12
CA ILE A 13 -4.05 -6.43 -21.54
C ILE A 13 -2.53 -6.23 -21.45
N LYS A 14 -2.04 -5.04 -21.86
CA LYS A 14 -0.64 -4.65 -21.68
C LYS A 14 -0.30 -4.55 -20.19
N LEU A 15 0.73 -5.30 -19.77
CA LEU A 15 1.19 -5.29 -18.39
C LEU A 15 1.74 -3.92 -17.98
N ASP A 16 1.34 -3.44 -16.81
CA ASP A 16 1.99 -2.29 -16.18
C ASP A 16 3.19 -2.77 -15.37
N LEU A 17 4.38 -2.53 -15.90
CA LEU A 17 5.65 -2.95 -15.28
C LEU A 17 5.80 -2.42 -13.85
N PHE A 18 5.41 -1.16 -13.60
CA PHE A 18 5.54 -0.60 -12.26
C PHE A 18 4.58 -1.26 -11.27
N PHE A 19 3.38 -1.61 -11.71
CA PHE A 19 2.46 -2.38 -10.87
C PHE A 19 2.99 -3.79 -10.58
N VAL A 20 3.57 -4.46 -11.56
CA VAL A 20 4.24 -5.77 -11.39
C VAL A 20 5.37 -5.67 -10.37
N LEU A 21 6.24 -4.65 -10.49
CA LEU A 21 7.31 -4.41 -9.52
C LEU A 21 6.74 -4.17 -8.12
N GLY A 22 5.66 -3.39 -7.99
CA GLY A 22 4.96 -3.21 -6.71
C GLY A 22 4.52 -4.53 -6.09
N LEU A 23 3.92 -5.44 -6.87
CA LEU A 23 3.52 -6.76 -6.40
C LEU A 23 4.71 -7.64 -5.98
N ILE A 24 5.82 -7.58 -6.72
CA ILE A 24 7.04 -8.33 -6.39
C ILE A 24 7.64 -7.82 -5.08
N PHE A 25 7.78 -6.49 -4.93
CA PHE A 25 8.34 -5.91 -3.71
C PHE A 25 7.41 -6.07 -2.50
N SER A 26 6.08 -6.10 -2.69
CA SER A 26 5.15 -6.49 -1.61
C SER A 26 5.41 -7.92 -1.15
N PHE A 27 5.55 -8.87 -2.09
CA PHE A 27 5.88 -10.26 -1.75
C PHE A 27 7.23 -10.38 -1.03
N LEU A 28 8.26 -9.65 -1.46
CA LEU A 28 9.55 -9.60 -0.77
C LEU A 28 9.41 -9.01 0.64
N GLY A 29 8.55 -8.00 0.81
CA GLY A 29 8.23 -7.45 2.12
C GLY A 29 7.66 -8.49 3.07
N ASP A 30 6.66 -9.26 2.61
CA ASP A 30 6.07 -10.37 3.38
C ASP A 30 7.14 -11.40 3.76
N PHE A 31 7.97 -11.80 2.79
CA PHE A 31 9.04 -12.76 3.02
C PHE A 31 10.04 -12.28 4.08
N PHE A 32 10.50 -11.04 3.98
CA PHE A 32 11.46 -10.51 4.95
C PHE A 32 10.87 -10.34 6.34
N LEU A 33 9.58 -10.00 6.48
CA LEU A 33 8.93 -9.92 7.79
C LEU A 33 8.82 -11.27 8.51
N LEU A 34 8.94 -12.40 7.80
CA LEU A 34 9.02 -13.73 8.43
C LEU A 34 10.38 -14.00 9.09
N LEU A 35 11.42 -13.25 8.72
CA LEU A 35 12.77 -13.44 9.26
C LEU A 35 12.94 -12.65 10.56
N LYS A 36 13.57 -13.25 11.58
CA LYS A 36 13.75 -12.64 12.91
C LYS A 36 14.43 -11.26 12.88
N SER A 37 15.34 -11.01 11.91
CA SER A 37 16.06 -9.74 11.73
C SER A 37 15.63 -8.99 10.47
N GLY A 38 14.56 -9.41 9.82
CA GLY A 38 14.14 -8.93 8.50
C GLY A 38 13.27 -7.67 8.52
N PHE A 39 12.97 -7.09 9.68
CA PHE A 39 12.03 -5.97 9.78
C PHE A 39 12.38 -4.79 8.86
N LEU A 40 13.63 -4.29 8.89
CA LEU A 40 14.06 -3.16 8.04
C LEU A 40 14.06 -3.52 6.55
N LEU A 41 14.42 -4.75 6.19
CA LEU A 41 14.34 -5.23 4.82
C LEU A 41 12.88 -5.34 4.35
N GLY A 42 12.00 -5.84 5.21
CA GLY A 42 10.57 -5.89 4.96
C GLY A 42 9.96 -4.50 4.76
N LEU A 43 10.23 -3.58 5.70
CA LEU A 43 9.78 -2.20 5.62
C LEU A 43 10.30 -1.49 4.35
N GLY A 44 11.59 -1.67 4.02
CA GLY A 44 12.20 -1.13 2.80
C GLY A 44 11.58 -1.71 1.52
N SER A 45 11.27 -3.01 1.52
CA SER A 45 10.61 -3.66 0.38
C SER A 45 9.20 -3.14 0.18
N PHE A 46 8.40 -3.01 1.23
CA PHE A 46 7.07 -2.39 1.14
C PHE A 46 7.14 -0.92 0.74
N LEU A 47 8.14 -0.18 1.22
CA LEU A 47 8.38 1.20 0.78
C LEU A 47 8.55 1.27 -0.74
N LEU A 48 9.40 0.43 -1.30
CA LEU A 48 9.61 0.34 -2.75
C LEU A 48 8.34 -0.09 -3.48
N ALA A 49 7.58 -1.06 -2.94
CA ALA A 49 6.29 -1.44 -3.48
C ALA A 49 5.34 -0.26 -3.61
N HIS A 50 5.21 0.55 -2.56
CA HIS A 50 4.35 1.73 -2.58
C HIS A 50 4.83 2.81 -3.56
N ILE A 51 6.14 3.02 -3.70
CA ILE A 51 6.71 3.92 -4.71
C ILE A 51 6.32 3.44 -6.12
N PHE A 52 6.43 2.15 -6.40
CA PHE A 52 6.04 1.59 -7.69
C PHE A 52 4.53 1.69 -7.93
N TYR A 53 3.68 1.48 -6.93
CA TYR A 53 2.25 1.73 -7.04
C TYR A 53 1.94 3.20 -7.30
N ILE A 54 2.62 4.15 -6.64
CA ILE A 54 2.49 5.59 -6.91
C ILE A 54 2.78 5.89 -8.38
N ILE A 55 3.88 5.37 -8.94
CA ILE A 55 4.26 5.58 -10.34
C ILE A 55 3.18 5.02 -11.28
N SER A 56 2.68 3.81 -10.98
CA SER A 56 1.59 3.19 -11.73
C SER A 56 0.30 4.01 -11.69
N PHE A 57 -0.12 4.47 -10.50
CA PHE A 57 -1.34 5.26 -10.32
C PHE A 57 -1.21 6.66 -10.95
N LYS A 58 -0.03 7.28 -10.86
CA LYS A 58 0.24 8.58 -11.47
C LYS A 58 -0.03 8.59 -12.98
N LYS A 59 0.27 7.51 -13.68
CA LYS A 59 -0.03 7.36 -15.11
C LYS A 59 -1.54 7.37 -15.42
N ARG A 60 -2.38 7.04 -14.42
CA ARG A 60 -3.84 6.95 -14.51
C ARG A 60 -4.55 8.11 -13.81
N SER A 61 -3.78 9.10 -13.33
CA SER A 61 -4.31 10.25 -12.60
C SER A 61 -5.06 11.19 -13.53
N LEU A 62 -6.37 11.27 -13.38
CA LEU A 62 -7.27 12.05 -14.26
C LEU A 62 -7.78 13.32 -13.59
N SER A 63 -7.79 13.40 -12.25
CA SER A 63 -8.51 14.48 -11.56
C SER A 63 -7.66 15.27 -10.58
N ARG A 64 -8.17 16.48 -10.28
CA ARG A 64 -7.70 17.25 -9.12
C ARG A 64 -8.37 16.69 -7.87
N VAL A 65 -7.59 16.50 -6.81
CA VAL A 65 -8.10 16.11 -5.49
C VAL A 65 -8.35 17.36 -4.68
N SER A 66 -9.45 17.41 -3.93
CA SER A 66 -9.76 18.56 -3.09
C SER A 66 -8.73 18.72 -1.97
N VAL A 67 -8.51 19.97 -1.56
CA VAL A 67 -7.62 20.29 -0.43
C VAL A 67 -8.07 19.57 0.85
N GLY A 68 -9.39 19.37 1.03
CA GLY A 68 -9.93 18.65 2.17
C GLY A 68 -9.38 17.22 2.30
N VAL A 69 -9.21 16.50 1.19
CA VAL A 69 -8.60 15.15 1.21
C VAL A 69 -7.14 15.21 1.69
N ILE A 70 -6.38 16.20 1.22
CA ILE A 70 -4.98 16.38 1.66
C ILE A 70 -4.92 16.64 3.16
N VAL A 71 -5.80 17.50 3.67
CA VAL A 71 -5.91 17.80 5.11
C VAL A 71 -6.25 16.54 5.90
N VAL A 72 -7.22 15.74 5.45
CA VAL A 72 -7.59 14.47 6.12
C VAL A 72 -6.41 13.48 6.15
N LEU A 73 -5.68 13.33 5.04
CA LEU A 73 -4.50 12.44 4.99
C LEU A 73 -3.38 12.92 5.91
N LEU A 74 -3.16 14.23 6.00
CA LEU A 74 -2.17 14.80 6.93
C LEU A 74 -2.58 14.61 8.38
N LEU A 75 -3.85 14.87 8.72
CA LEU A 75 -4.36 14.64 10.09
C LEU A 75 -4.25 13.17 10.48
N TYR A 76 -4.61 12.25 9.57
CA TYR A 76 -4.43 10.83 9.79
C TYR A 76 -2.96 10.48 10.06
N LEU A 77 -2.04 10.92 9.19
CA LEU A 77 -0.61 10.63 9.32
C LEU A 77 -0.04 11.17 10.64
N VAL A 78 -0.34 12.43 10.96
CA VAL A 78 0.11 13.06 12.21
C VAL A 78 -0.44 12.31 13.43
N SER A 79 -1.72 11.94 13.41
CA SER A 79 -2.35 11.20 14.53
C SER A 79 -1.70 9.84 14.73
N LEU A 80 -1.50 9.08 13.63
CA LEU A 80 -0.87 7.76 13.71
C LEU A 80 0.58 7.85 14.21
N ILE A 81 1.37 8.76 13.64
CA ILE A 81 2.77 8.94 14.05
C ILE A 81 2.84 9.41 15.52
N SER A 82 2.00 10.36 15.94
CA SER A 82 1.96 10.82 17.33
C SER A 82 1.65 9.69 18.31
N PHE A 83 0.72 8.82 17.95
CA PHE A 83 0.37 7.63 18.74
C PHE A 83 1.52 6.62 18.83
N LEU A 84 2.21 6.37 17.72
CA LEU A 84 3.32 5.41 17.66
C LEU A 84 4.62 5.95 18.24
N PHE A 85 4.83 7.27 18.23
CA PHE A 85 6.11 7.93 18.49
C PHE A 85 6.81 7.50 19.79
N PRO A 86 6.11 7.32 20.93
CA PRO A 86 6.74 6.84 22.17
C PRO A 86 7.30 5.41 22.06
N HIS A 87 6.78 4.60 21.14
CA HIS A 87 7.08 3.18 21.00
C HIS A 87 8.13 2.89 19.90
N LEU A 88 8.42 3.87 19.02
CA LEU A 88 9.26 3.63 17.82
C LEU A 88 10.76 3.54 18.11
N LYS A 89 11.26 4.02 19.26
CA LYS A 89 12.71 4.05 19.59
C LYS A 89 13.55 4.56 18.40
N GLU A 90 14.44 3.72 17.86
CA GLU A 90 15.29 4.03 16.71
C GLU A 90 14.56 4.00 15.35
N MET A 91 13.34 3.44 15.32
CA MET A 91 12.56 3.29 14.08
C MET A 91 11.74 4.55 13.69
N LYS A 92 11.93 5.67 14.40
CA LYS A 92 11.17 6.91 14.16
C LYS A 92 11.29 7.39 12.72
N ILE A 93 12.50 7.53 12.20
CA ILE A 93 12.74 8.04 10.84
C ILE A 93 12.23 7.06 9.78
N PRO A 94 12.55 5.76 9.79
CA PRO A 94 11.99 4.80 8.85
C PRO A 94 10.46 4.78 8.81
N VAL A 95 9.80 4.78 9.95
CA VAL A 95 8.34 4.72 10.04
C VAL A 95 7.68 6.01 9.56
N ILE A 96 8.27 7.19 9.85
CA ILE A 96 7.77 8.47 9.34
C ILE A 96 7.86 8.51 7.81
N ILE A 97 9.00 8.16 7.23
CA ILE A 97 9.19 8.12 5.77
C ILE A 97 8.17 7.16 5.14
N TYR A 98 8.01 5.98 5.73
CA TYR A 98 7.05 4.98 5.27
C TYR A 98 5.61 5.52 5.30
N GLY A 99 5.20 6.15 6.39
CA GLY A 99 3.88 6.75 6.55
C GLY A 99 3.58 7.84 5.50
N ILE A 100 4.59 8.65 5.16
CA ILE A 100 4.47 9.66 4.09
C ILE A 100 4.24 8.99 2.73
N ILE A 101 5.02 7.95 2.41
CA ILE A 101 4.95 7.27 1.11
C ILE A 101 3.61 6.53 0.96
N ILE A 102 3.13 5.79 1.97
CA ILE A 102 1.86 5.09 1.87
C ILE A 102 0.67 6.07 1.79
N SER A 103 0.72 7.19 2.51
CA SER A 103 -0.29 8.26 2.40
C SER A 103 -0.28 8.88 1.01
N THR A 104 0.91 9.05 0.40
CA THR A 104 1.07 9.52 -0.97
C THR A 104 0.51 8.50 -1.97
N MET A 105 0.67 7.20 -1.74
CA MET A 105 0.05 6.15 -2.56
C MET A 105 -1.48 6.26 -2.53
N LEU A 106 -2.08 6.42 -1.35
CA LEU A 106 -3.53 6.61 -1.21
C LEU A 106 -3.99 7.89 -1.92
N TYR A 107 -3.25 9.00 -1.81
CA TYR A 107 -3.54 10.24 -2.53
C TYR A 107 -3.58 10.01 -4.06
N PHE A 108 -2.57 9.33 -4.64
CA PHE A 108 -2.56 9.05 -6.07
C PHE A 108 -3.63 8.05 -6.49
N SER A 109 -4.01 7.09 -5.64
CA SER A 109 -5.14 6.20 -5.92
C SER A 109 -6.46 6.99 -6.04
N ILE A 110 -6.69 7.97 -5.17
CA ILE A 110 -7.87 8.86 -5.23
C ILE A 110 -7.89 9.66 -6.55
N LYS A 111 -6.72 10.12 -7.03
CA LYS A 111 -6.60 10.82 -8.32
C LYS A 111 -7.01 9.96 -9.52
N THR A 112 -6.94 8.66 -9.44
CA THR A 112 -7.35 7.75 -10.52
C THR A 112 -8.87 7.71 -10.71
N GLN A 113 -9.67 8.10 -9.73
CA GLN A 113 -11.14 7.99 -9.68
C GLN A 113 -11.66 6.55 -9.81
N GLU A 114 -10.79 5.54 -9.85
CA GLU A 114 -11.20 4.15 -9.88
C GLU A 114 -11.46 3.63 -8.47
N LYS A 115 -12.70 3.30 -8.16
CA LYS A 115 -13.13 2.88 -6.83
C LYS A 115 -12.35 1.69 -6.26
N LEU A 116 -12.02 0.71 -7.11
CA LEU A 116 -11.27 -0.48 -6.65
C LEU A 116 -9.84 -0.10 -6.23
N LEU A 117 -9.18 0.84 -6.94
CA LEU A 117 -7.86 1.32 -6.56
C LEU A 117 -7.91 2.12 -5.27
N ILE A 118 -8.93 2.99 -5.10
CA ILE A 118 -9.10 3.80 -3.89
C ILE A 118 -9.32 2.91 -2.68
N VAL A 119 -10.28 1.97 -2.77
CA VAL A 119 -10.62 1.07 -1.66
C VAL A 119 -9.46 0.11 -1.37
N GLY A 120 -8.78 -0.39 -2.41
CA GLY A 120 -7.59 -1.23 -2.25
C GLY A 120 -6.46 -0.50 -1.53
N ALA A 121 -6.16 0.74 -1.94
CA ALA A 121 -5.14 1.56 -1.27
C ALA A 121 -5.54 1.90 0.18
N LEU A 122 -6.82 2.16 0.45
CA LEU A 122 -7.31 2.39 1.81
C LEU A 122 -7.13 1.15 2.69
N PHE A 123 -7.49 -0.04 2.20
CA PHE A 123 -7.25 -1.29 2.93
C PHE A 123 -5.76 -1.53 3.19
N PHE A 124 -4.88 -1.14 2.26
CA PHE A 124 -3.44 -1.23 2.46
C PHE A 124 -2.99 -0.31 3.60
N VAL A 125 -3.43 0.95 3.62
CA VAL A 125 -3.14 1.90 4.71
C VAL A 125 -3.64 1.38 6.06
N ILE A 126 -4.85 0.81 6.10
CA ILE A 126 -5.40 0.20 7.31
C ILE A 126 -4.54 -0.98 7.77
N SER A 127 -4.20 -1.89 6.84
CA SER A 127 -3.34 -3.05 7.13
C SER A 127 -2.03 -2.63 7.78
N ASP A 128 -1.34 -1.65 7.19
CA ASP A 128 -0.04 -1.20 7.68
C ASP A 128 -0.14 -0.41 8.99
N SER A 129 -1.25 0.29 9.21
CA SER A 129 -1.52 0.92 10.50
C SER A 129 -1.69 -0.12 11.60
N VAL A 130 -2.47 -1.17 11.33
CA VAL A 130 -2.66 -2.28 12.28
C VAL A 130 -1.34 -3.04 12.48
N LEU A 131 -0.56 -3.25 11.41
CA LEU A 131 0.76 -3.87 11.49
C LEU A 131 1.70 -3.05 12.38
N SER A 132 1.72 -1.73 12.24
CA SER A 132 2.57 -0.87 13.06
C SER A 132 2.18 -0.90 14.53
N VAL A 133 0.88 -0.94 14.87
CA VAL A 133 0.39 -1.15 16.24
C VAL A 133 0.82 -2.52 16.76
N ASN A 134 0.67 -3.56 15.95
CA ASN A 134 1.03 -4.92 16.33
C ASN A 134 2.53 -5.10 16.59
N LEU A 135 3.37 -4.38 15.86
CA LEU A 135 4.83 -4.47 15.98
C LEU A 135 5.41 -3.59 17.10
N PHE A 136 4.85 -2.39 17.30
CA PHE A 136 5.47 -1.40 18.17
C PHE A 136 4.74 -1.18 19.49
N VAL A 137 3.43 -1.45 19.57
CA VAL A 137 2.62 -1.17 20.76
C VAL A 137 2.24 -2.43 21.50
N SER A 138 1.53 -3.34 20.85
CA SER A 138 1.07 -4.59 21.49
C SER A 138 0.81 -5.67 20.43
N SER A 139 1.47 -6.82 20.54
CA SER A 139 1.25 -7.91 19.61
C SER A 139 0.09 -8.80 20.07
N SER A 140 -0.79 -9.18 19.13
CA SER A 140 -1.86 -10.14 19.37
C SER A 140 -2.21 -10.92 18.11
N LEU A 141 -2.77 -12.13 18.33
CA LEU A 141 -3.28 -12.95 17.23
C LEU A 141 -4.36 -12.24 16.41
N LEU A 142 -5.24 -11.50 17.10
CA LEU A 142 -6.30 -10.72 16.43
C LEU A 142 -5.72 -9.67 15.49
N LEU A 143 -4.72 -8.90 15.92
CA LEU A 143 -4.06 -7.90 15.07
C LEU A 143 -3.37 -8.57 13.88
N ASN A 144 -2.69 -9.72 14.07
CA ASN A 144 -2.11 -10.47 12.96
C ASN A 144 -3.16 -10.90 11.93
N LEU A 145 -4.31 -11.42 12.38
CA LEU A 145 -5.41 -11.80 11.48
C LEU A 145 -5.98 -10.60 10.73
N LEU A 146 -6.17 -9.46 11.41
CA LEU A 146 -6.64 -8.22 10.79
C LEU A 146 -5.69 -7.72 9.71
N VAL A 147 -4.38 -7.73 9.99
CA VAL A 147 -3.35 -7.38 8.99
C VAL A 147 -3.47 -8.27 7.76
N MET A 148 -3.52 -9.60 7.96
CA MET A 148 -3.60 -10.56 6.84
C MET A 148 -4.86 -10.34 5.99
N ILE A 149 -6.03 -10.20 6.62
CA ILE A 149 -7.31 -10.02 5.91
C ILE A 149 -7.30 -8.70 5.13
N THR A 150 -6.94 -7.59 5.78
CA THR A 150 -6.95 -6.27 5.14
C THR A 150 -5.90 -6.17 4.03
N TYR A 151 -4.72 -6.77 4.22
CA TYR A 151 -3.67 -6.84 3.21
C TYR A 151 -4.08 -7.64 1.96
N VAL A 152 -4.64 -8.84 2.15
CA VAL A 152 -5.11 -9.67 1.03
C VAL A 152 -6.22 -8.96 0.25
N LEU A 153 -7.18 -8.35 0.95
CA LEU A 153 -8.22 -7.54 0.31
C LEU A 153 -7.63 -6.37 -0.47
N ALA A 154 -6.66 -5.65 0.10
CA ALA A 154 -5.95 -4.57 -0.58
C ALA A 154 -5.33 -5.06 -1.90
N GLN A 155 -4.54 -6.13 -1.86
CA GLN A 155 -3.85 -6.67 -3.04
C GLN A 155 -4.83 -7.11 -4.13
N VAL A 156 -5.92 -7.80 -3.76
CA VAL A 156 -6.95 -8.25 -4.72
C VAL A 156 -7.65 -7.06 -5.38
N LEU A 157 -8.02 -6.05 -4.59
CA LEU A 157 -8.71 -4.86 -5.09
C LEU A 157 -7.79 -4.03 -6.00
N LEU A 158 -6.52 -3.88 -5.65
CA LEU A 158 -5.53 -3.17 -6.49
C LEU A 158 -5.34 -3.89 -7.83
N VAL A 159 -5.20 -5.22 -7.83
CA VAL A 159 -5.09 -6.02 -9.05
C VAL A 159 -6.33 -5.82 -9.95
N LYS A 160 -7.53 -5.97 -9.39
CA LYS A 160 -8.78 -5.78 -10.15
C LYS A 160 -8.91 -4.35 -10.68
N GLY A 161 -8.53 -3.35 -9.89
CA GLY A 161 -8.58 -1.94 -10.29
C GLY A 161 -7.63 -1.62 -11.45
N ILE A 162 -6.40 -2.14 -11.42
CA ILE A 162 -5.44 -1.96 -12.52
C ILE A 162 -5.92 -2.66 -13.80
N LEU A 163 -6.42 -3.89 -13.69
CA LEU A 163 -6.96 -4.61 -14.85
C LEU A 163 -8.13 -3.84 -15.50
N LYS A 164 -9.02 -3.29 -14.69
CA LYS A 164 -10.16 -2.51 -15.17
C LYS A 164 -9.70 -1.23 -15.87
N THR A 165 -8.80 -0.45 -15.26
CA THR A 165 -8.29 0.79 -15.88
C THR A 165 -7.50 0.51 -17.14
N SER A 166 -6.74 -0.59 -17.20
CA SER A 166 -5.95 -0.94 -18.39
C SER A 166 -6.82 -1.33 -19.59
N LYS A 167 -8.01 -1.92 -19.36
CA LYS A 167 -9.00 -2.20 -20.43
C LYS A 167 -9.59 -0.93 -21.04
N THR A 168 -9.65 0.16 -20.29
CA THR A 168 -10.24 1.42 -20.76
C THR A 168 -9.26 2.23 -21.64
N TYR A 169 -7.95 1.97 -21.54
CA TYR A 169 -6.89 2.67 -22.27
C TYR A 169 -6.25 1.86 -23.39
N SER A 170 -6.70 0.62 -23.62
CA SER A 170 -6.35 -0.21 -24.80
C SER A 170 -7.42 -0.08 -25.88
#